data_82ef7782ba49873761999949961f61d2
#
_entry.id   82ef7782ba49873761999949961f61d2
#
_cell.length_a   1.000
_cell.length_b   1.000
_cell.length_c   1.000
_cell.angle_alpha   90.00
_cell.angle_beta   90.00
_cell.angle_gamma   90.00
#
_symmetry.space_group_name_H-M   'P 1'
#
loop_
_entity.id
_entity.type
_entity.pdbx_description
1 polymer ?
#
loop_
_entity_poly.entity_id
_entity_poly.type
_entity_poly.pdbx_seq_one_letter_code
_entity_poly.pdbx_strand_id
1 'polypeptide(L)'
;IRIAPQEVKQFYDSIPQDSLPIVSTEVEVGQLMIEPLITLEAKDFAKLQLEDIRSRVLRGESFEKLARAYSMDPGSKNQGGLLPEFGRGDMVPAFERMAFRLKPDSVSPIFESDYGFHIMKLLKRRGERVIALHILIRAENTTEDYKIASMRVDSVYQLITSGKMTWCDAVKKYATEDKNNRDAKGNCGFILDPMTGMQKTTFDVLPSDVKKVVDKLKPGEYSEPEIVTTQD
;
A
#
# COMPACT_ATOMS: atom_id res chain seq x y z
N ILE A 1 -46.79 -10.43 32.91
CA ILE A 1 -46.62 -9.01 33.27
C ILE A 1 -46.46 -8.29 31.94
N ARG A 2 -47.34 -7.32 31.65
CA ARG A 2 -47.18 -6.42 30.47
C ARG A 2 -46.68 -5.07 31.03
N ILE A 3 -45.47 -4.70 30.71
CA ILE A 3 -44.87 -3.42 31.08
C ILE A 3 -45.22 -2.43 29.97
N ALA A 4 -45.77 -1.28 30.33
CA ALA A 4 -46.09 -0.24 29.34
C ALA A 4 -44.84 0.50 28.88
N PRO A 5 -44.74 0.95 27.61
CA PRO A 5 -43.59 1.71 27.10
C PRO A 5 -43.26 2.95 27.91
N GLN A 6 -44.27 3.56 28.53
CA GLN A 6 -44.08 4.73 29.43
C GLN A 6 -43.36 4.38 30.73
N GLU A 7 -43.61 3.19 31.32
CA GLU A 7 -42.91 2.71 32.52
C GLU A 7 -41.45 2.40 32.23
N VAL A 8 -41.17 1.85 31.06
CA VAL A 8 -39.78 1.61 30.58
C VAL A 8 -39.05 2.96 30.45
N LYS A 9 -39.68 3.96 29.83
CA LYS A 9 -39.11 5.30 29.68
C LYS A 9 -38.86 5.98 31.04
N GLN A 10 -39.83 5.94 31.93
CA GLN A 10 -39.66 6.51 33.28
C GLN A 10 -38.54 5.84 34.08
N PHE A 11 -38.41 4.52 33.97
CA PHE A 11 -37.31 3.78 34.57
C PHE A 11 -35.96 4.21 33.95
N TYR A 12 -35.86 4.29 32.65
CA TYR A 12 -34.66 4.73 31.94
C TYR A 12 -34.24 6.16 32.35
N ASP A 13 -35.21 7.07 32.36
CA ASP A 13 -34.99 8.47 32.73
C ASP A 13 -34.61 8.63 34.23
N SER A 14 -34.86 7.61 35.07
CA SER A 14 -34.47 7.59 36.47
C SER A 14 -33.06 7.09 36.74
N ILE A 15 -32.42 6.47 35.75
CA ILE A 15 -31.04 5.97 35.88
C ILE A 15 -30.08 7.16 35.78
N PRO A 16 -29.12 7.33 36.71
CA PRO A 16 -28.09 8.35 36.60
C PRO A 16 -27.31 8.19 35.29
N GLN A 17 -27.04 9.30 34.60
CA GLN A 17 -26.38 9.28 33.27
C GLN A 17 -25.01 8.61 33.32
N ASP A 18 -24.27 8.73 34.40
CA ASP A 18 -22.97 8.09 34.65
C ASP A 18 -23.06 6.57 34.88
N SER A 19 -24.26 6.06 35.15
CA SER A 19 -24.55 4.62 35.32
C SER A 19 -25.14 3.96 34.09
N LEU A 20 -25.43 4.74 33.03
CA LEU A 20 -25.90 4.19 31.78
C LEU A 20 -24.72 3.57 31.01
N PRO A 21 -24.91 2.39 30.39
CA PRO A 21 -23.88 1.80 29.56
C PRO A 21 -23.56 2.75 28.39
N ILE A 22 -22.28 3.05 28.21
CA ILE A 22 -21.83 3.79 27.03
C ILE A 22 -21.98 2.84 25.83
N VAL A 23 -22.94 3.13 24.99
CA VAL A 23 -23.11 2.43 23.71
C VAL A 23 -22.26 3.17 22.68
N SER A 24 -21.21 2.53 22.22
CA SER A 24 -20.38 3.08 21.14
C SER A 24 -21.23 3.27 19.87
N THR A 25 -21.05 4.40 19.21
CA THR A 25 -21.72 4.66 17.93
C THR A 25 -21.26 3.65 16.89
N GLU A 26 -22.19 2.90 16.32
CA GLU A 26 -21.93 2.00 15.18
C GLU A 26 -22.08 2.77 13.87
N VAL A 27 -21.18 2.52 12.95
CA VAL A 27 -21.14 3.16 11.64
C VAL A 27 -20.88 2.13 10.53
N GLU A 28 -21.37 2.41 9.33
CA GLU A 28 -21.00 1.72 8.10
C GLU A 28 -20.30 2.74 7.21
N VAL A 29 -19.01 2.53 6.94
CA VAL A 29 -18.18 3.46 6.21
C VAL A 29 -17.62 2.78 4.96
N GLY A 30 -17.89 3.36 3.80
CA GLY A 30 -17.28 2.97 2.54
C GLY A 30 -16.11 3.89 2.22
N GLN A 31 -14.97 3.32 1.81
CA GLN A 31 -13.79 4.03 1.34
C GLN A 31 -13.47 3.62 -0.10
N LEU A 32 -13.24 4.61 -0.96
CA LEU A 32 -12.75 4.40 -2.32
C LEU A 32 -11.38 5.06 -2.43
N MET A 33 -10.34 4.25 -2.61
CA MET A 33 -8.97 4.71 -2.82
C MET A 33 -8.58 4.52 -4.28
N ILE A 34 -7.93 5.53 -4.86
CA ILE A 34 -7.30 5.46 -6.18
C ILE A 34 -5.83 5.83 -6.01
N GLU A 35 -4.95 4.85 -6.16
CA GLU A 35 -3.52 5.09 -6.15
C GLU A 35 -3.05 5.58 -7.53
N PRO A 36 -2.05 6.46 -7.58
CA PRO A 36 -1.41 6.80 -8.84
C PRO A 36 -0.75 5.57 -9.45
N LEU A 37 -0.91 5.39 -10.75
CA LEU A 37 -0.27 4.31 -11.49
C LEU A 37 1.15 4.73 -11.86
N ILE A 38 2.12 3.88 -11.59
CA ILE A 38 3.49 4.08 -12.04
C ILE A 38 3.52 4.04 -13.57
N THR A 39 3.87 5.17 -14.19
CA THR A 39 3.94 5.31 -15.64
C THR A 39 5.14 4.57 -16.24
N LEU A 40 5.10 4.36 -17.56
CA LEU A 40 6.24 3.80 -18.28
C LEU A 40 7.46 4.72 -18.21
N GLU A 41 7.24 6.06 -18.24
CA GLU A 41 8.29 7.05 -18.08
C GLU A 41 8.99 6.94 -16.73
N ALA A 42 8.23 6.75 -15.64
CA ALA A 42 8.79 6.54 -14.30
C ALA A 42 9.63 5.25 -14.24
N LYS A 43 9.16 4.18 -14.87
CA LYS A 43 9.91 2.92 -15.00
C LYS A 43 11.18 3.08 -15.84
N ASP A 44 11.10 3.78 -16.94
CA ASP A 44 12.25 4.01 -17.82
C ASP A 44 13.30 4.91 -17.14
N PHE A 45 12.86 5.91 -16.37
CA PHE A 45 13.77 6.72 -15.57
C PHE A 45 14.51 5.89 -14.51
N ALA A 46 13.81 5.02 -13.80
CA ALA A 46 14.41 4.09 -12.83
C ALA A 46 15.44 3.16 -13.48
N LYS A 47 15.14 2.65 -14.67
CA LYS A 47 16.08 1.83 -15.46
C LYS A 47 17.31 2.61 -15.87
N LEU A 48 17.15 3.83 -16.42
CA LEU A 48 18.26 4.70 -16.83
C LEU A 48 19.18 5.02 -15.65
N GLN A 49 18.60 5.31 -14.48
CA GLN A 49 19.38 5.52 -13.26
C GLN A 49 20.21 4.27 -12.90
N LEU A 50 19.61 3.10 -12.99
CA LEU A 50 20.29 1.85 -12.69
C LEU A 50 21.32 1.47 -13.76
N GLU A 51 21.13 1.84 -15.03
CA GLU A 51 22.10 1.71 -16.10
C GLU A 51 23.36 2.56 -15.87
N ASP A 52 23.19 3.82 -15.40
CA ASP A 52 24.32 4.64 -15.00
C ASP A 52 25.10 3.99 -13.86
N ILE A 53 24.42 3.59 -12.80
CA ILE A 53 25.04 2.92 -11.64
C ILE A 53 25.79 1.67 -12.10
N ARG A 54 25.17 0.84 -12.92
CA ARG A 54 25.82 -0.37 -13.48
C ARG A 54 27.06 -0.04 -14.28
N SER A 55 26.99 0.98 -15.13
CA SER A 55 28.12 1.44 -15.95
C SER A 55 29.29 1.91 -15.07
N ARG A 56 29.02 2.58 -13.97
CA ARG A 56 30.02 3.01 -12.99
C ARG A 56 30.69 1.80 -12.30
N VAL A 57 29.90 0.79 -11.90
CA VAL A 57 30.44 -0.47 -11.36
C VAL A 57 31.38 -1.15 -12.37
N LEU A 58 30.95 -1.22 -13.64
CA LEU A 58 31.75 -1.86 -14.69
C LEU A 58 33.05 -1.09 -15.02
N ARG A 59 33.10 0.22 -14.73
CA ARG A 59 34.31 1.05 -14.79
C ARG A 59 35.19 0.95 -13.55
N GLY A 60 34.81 0.14 -12.54
CA GLY A 60 35.62 -0.14 -11.35
C GLY A 60 35.23 0.66 -10.11
N GLU A 61 34.13 1.41 -10.13
CA GLU A 61 33.63 2.03 -8.91
C GLU A 61 33.08 0.98 -7.95
N SER A 62 33.25 1.21 -6.62
CA SER A 62 32.83 0.23 -5.61
C SER A 62 31.33 0.04 -5.62
N PHE A 63 30.89 -1.21 -5.82
CA PHE A 63 29.47 -1.60 -5.76
C PHE A 63 28.86 -1.22 -4.41
N GLU A 64 29.61 -1.45 -3.31
CA GLU A 64 29.13 -1.20 -1.95
C GLU A 64 28.91 0.29 -1.67
N LYS A 65 29.77 1.17 -2.22
CA LYS A 65 29.58 2.62 -2.11
C LYS A 65 28.34 3.06 -2.86
N LEU A 66 28.16 2.55 -4.08
CA LEU A 66 26.97 2.86 -4.89
C LEU A 66 25.70 2.30 -4.27
N ALA A 67 25.74 1.12 -3.69
CA ALA A 67 24.58 0.56 -2.97
C ALA A 67 24.18 1.42 -1.77
N ARG A 68 25.15 1.88 -0.96
CA ARG A 68 24.83 2.79 0.16
C ARG A 68 24.26 4.11 -0.29
N ALA A 69 24.73 4.65 -1.42
CA ALA A 69 24.28 5.94 -1.93
C ALA A 69 22.88 5.85 -2.58
N TYR A 70 22.65 4.85 -3.40
CA TYR A 70 21.52 4.82 -4.32
C TYR A 70 20.49 3.73 -4.06
N SER A 71 20.85 2.60 -3.41
CA SER A 71 19.90 1.50 -3.23
C SER A 71 18.69 1.93 -2.39
N MET A 72 17.52 1.51 -2.84
CA MET A 72 16.24 1.71 -2.14
C MET A 72 15.85 0.48 -1.30
N ASP A 73 16.74 -0.53 -1.19
CA ASP A 73 16.51 -1.66 -0.31
C ASP A 73 16.93 -1.37 1.13
N PRO A 74 15.98 -1.20 2.07
CA PRO A 74 16.32 -0.87 3.46
C PRO A 74 17.09 -1.99 4.17
N GLY A 75 16.92 -3.25 3.74
CA GLY A 75 17.53 -4.42 4.36
C GLY A 75 19.03 -4.55 4.11
N SER A 76 19.52 -4.08 2.94
CA SER A 76 20.92 -4.26 2.55
C SER A 76 21.67 -2.96 2.25
N LYS A 77 20.98 -1.84 2.03
CA LYS A 77 21.57 -0.54 1.68
C LYS A 77 22.73 -0.16 2.60
N ASN A 78 22.51 -0.19 3.91
CA ASN A 78 23.49 0.20 4.92
C ASN A 78 24.67 -0.76 5.01
N GLN A 79 24.51 -1.98 4.50
CA GLN A 79 25.55 -3.01 4.41
C GLN A 79 26.22 -3.04 3.03
N GLY A 80 26.04 -1.99 2.22
CA GLY A 80 26.61 -1.91 0.87
C GLY A 80 25.97 -2.88 -0.13
N GLY A 81 24.70 -3.21 0.07
CA GLY A 81 23.95 -4.14 -0.77
C GLY A 81 24.17 -5.61 -0.44
N LEU A 82 24.92 -5.94 0.63
CA LEU A 82 25.20 -7.33 1.00
C LEU A 82 23.94 -8.02 1.49
N LEU A 83 23.62 -9.14 0.82
CA LEU A 83 22.53 -10.02 1.24
C LEU A 83 23.06 -11.15 2.14
N PRO A 84 22.23 -11.63 3.07
CA PRO A 84 22.47 -12.91 3.72
C PRO A 84 22.73 -14.01 2.70
N GLU A 85 23.51 -15.02 3.06
CA GLU A 85 23.70 -16.19 2.19
C GLU A 85 22.36 -16.89 1.96
N PHE A 86 21.98 -17.09 0.70
CA PHE A 86 20.69 -17.66 0.31
C PHE A 86 20.82 -18.80 -0.69
N GLY A 87 19.83 -19.67 -0.71
CA GLY A 87 19.69 -20.80 -1.63
C GLY A 87 18.46 -20.69 -2.49
N ARG A 88 18.09 -21.82 -3.12
CA ARG A 88 16.86 -21.89 -3.91
C ARG A 88 15.63 -21.87 -3.02
N GLY A 89 14.63 -21.10 -3.42
CA GLY A 89 13.40 -20.89 -2.69
C GLY A 89 13.44 -19.80 -1.62
N ASP A 90 14.63 -19.23 -1.33
CA ASP A 90 14.78 -18.19 -0.31
C ASP A 90 14.43 -16.79 -0.86
N MET A 91 14.45 -16.61 -2.17
CA MET A 91 14.25 -15.31 -2.85
C MET A 91 13.16 -15.38 -3.91
N VAL A 92 12.63 -14.22 -4.31
CA VAL A 92 11.66 -14.16 -5.42
C VAL A 92 12.24 -14.74 -6.71
N PRO A 93 11.41 -15.38 -7.55
CA PRO A 93 11.89 -16.18 -8.68
C PRO A 93 12.78 -15.42 -9.67
N ALA A 94 12.52 -14.14 -9.93
CA ALA A 94 13.33 -13.33 -10.84
C ALA A 94 14.74 -13.12 -10.28
N PHE A 95 14.86 -12.86 -8.97
CA PHE A 95 16.11 -12.64 -8.29
C PHE A 95 16.95 -13.92 -8.20
N GLU A 96 16.31 -15.02 -7.86
CA GLU A 96 16.94 -16.33 -7.79
C GLU A 96 17.49 -16.75 -9.15
N ARG A 97 16.67 -16.69 -10.20
CA ARG A 97 17.13 -17.02 -11.57
C ARG A 97 18.37 -16.23 -11.96
N MET A 98 18.43 -14.94 -11.62
CA MET A 98 19.59 -14.11 -11.92
C MET A 98 20.82 -14.55 -11.11
N ALA A 99 20.69 -14.74 -9.80
CA ALA A 99 21.77 -15.13 -8.93
C ALA A 99 22.45 -16.44 -9.36
N PHE A 100 21.65 -17.44 -9.75
CA PHE A 100 22.17 -18.74 -10.17
C PHE A 100 22.70 -18.77 -11.60
N ARG A 101 22.43 -17.76 -12.41
CA ARG A 101 23.02 -17.60 -13.77
C ARG A 101 24.36 -16.90 -13.77
N LEU A 102 24.64 -16.06 -12.77
CA LEU A 102 25.85 -15.27 -12.70
C LEU A 102 27.09 -16.14 -12.40
N LYS A 103 28.22 -15.73 -12.94
CA LYS A 103 29.53 -16.24 -12.52
C LYS A 103 30.03 -15.45 -11.31
N PRO A 104 30.82 -16.03 -10.40
CA PRO A 104 31.49 -15.28 -9.35
C PRO A 104 32.20 -14.04 -9.90
N ASP A 105 32.16 -12.95 -9.14
CA ASP A 105 32.69 -11.61 -9.44
C ASP A 105 32.06 -10.89 -10.64
N SER A 106 31.01 -11.45 -11.25
CA SER A 106 30.29 -10.78 -12.34
C SER A 106 29.10 -9.96 -11.85
N VAL A 107 28.78 -8.92 -12.64
CA VAL A 107 27.63 -8.04 -12.45
C VAL A 107 26.54 -8.39 -13.42
N SER A 108 25.31 -8.52 -12.94
CA SER A 108 24.15 -8.85 -13.77
C SER A 108 23.79 -7.75 -14.78
N PRO A 109 23.09 -8.07 -15.87
CA PRO A 109 22.22 -7.09 -16.51
C PRO A 109 21.16 -6.57 -15.50
N ILE A 110 20.45 -5.49 -15.89
CA ILE A 110 19.27 -5.04 -15.13
C ILE A 110 18.17 -6.08 -15.29
N PHE A 111 17.48 -6.38 -14.19
CA PHE A 111 16.31 -7.26 -14.19
C PHE A 111 15.23 -6.69 -13.26
N GLU A 112 13.97 -7.00 -13.57
CA GLU A 112 12.80 -6.54 -12.84
C GLU A 112 12.26 -7.64 -11.93
N SER A 113 11.78 -7.24 -10.75
CA SER A 113 10.98 -8.06 -9.85
C SER A 113 9.78 -7.24 -9.35
N ASP A 114 8.93 -7.84 -8.54
CA ASP A 114 7.80 -7.14 -7.90
C ASP A 114 8.23 -5.97 -6.99
N TYR A 115 9.52 -5.93 -6.61
CA TYR A 115 10.08 -4.85 -5.79
C TYR A 115 10.71 -3.71 -6.59
N GLY A 116 10.90 -3.86 -7.90
CA GLY A 116 11.51 -2.86 -8.78
C GLY A 116 12.64 -3.42 -9.64
N PHE A 117 13.56 -2.55 -10.05
CA PHE A 117 14.69 -2.88 -10.92
C PHE A 117 15.95 -3.15 -10.09
N HIS A 118 16.68 -4.18 -10.46
CA HIS A 118 17.85 -4.65 -9.74
C HIS A 118 19.06 -4.78 -10.64
N ILE A 119 20.24 -4.56 -10.05
CA ILE A 119 21.51 -5.15 -10.46
C ILE A 119 22.08 -5.95 -9.31
N MET A 120 22.82 -7.00 -9.63
CA MET A 120 23.43 -7.90 -8.65
C MET A 120 24.89 -8.15 -8.99
N LYS A 121 25.76 -8.22 -7.99
CA LYS A 121 27.10 -8.74 -8.13
C LYS A 121 27.22 -10.02 -7.31
N LEU A 122 27.51 -11.14 -7.97
CA LEU A 122 27.75 -12.40 -7.28
C LEU A 122 29.17 -12.41 -6.69
N LEU A 123 29.27 -12.51 -5.37
CA LEU A 123 30.58 -12.60 -4.69
C LEU A 123 31.08 -14.03 -4.63
N LYS A 124 30.21 -14.97 -4.26
CA LYS A 124 30.61 -16.35 -4.02
C LYS A 124 29.46 -17.32 -4.25
N ARG A 125 29.80 -18.51 -4.74
CA ARG A 125 28.89 -19.66 -4.82
C ARG A 125 29.50 -20.86 -4.10
N ARG A 126 28.68 -21.51 -3.28
CA ARG A 126 29.03 -22.74 -2.56
C ARG A 126 27.90 -23.76 -2.76
N GLY A 127 28.03 -24.62 -3.77
CA GLY A 127 26.97 -25.55 -4.15
C GLY A 127 25.68 -24.79 -4.51
N GLU A 128 24.59 -25.07 -3.81
CA GLU A 128 23.27 -24.43 -3.99
C GLU A 128 23.10 -23.14 -3.15
N ARG A 129 24.17 -22.60 -2.59
CA ARG A 129 24.11 -21.32 -1.83
C ARG A 129 25.00 -20.27 -2.46
N VAL A 130 24.53 -19.02 -2.38
CA VAL A 130 25.18 -17.85 -3.00
C VAL A 130 25.28 -16.69 -2.01
N ILE A 131 26.33 -15.90 -2.16
CA ILE A 131 26.54 -14.62 -1.47
C ILE A 131 26.63 -13.57 -2.56
N ALA A 132 25.80 -12.55 -2.48
CA ALA A 132 25.69 -11.50 -3.49
C ALA A 132 25.49 -10.12 -2.87
N LEU A 133 25.90 -9.10 -3.64
CA LEU A 133 25.49 -7.72 -3.42
C LEU A 133 24.38 -7.39 -4.39
N HIS A 134 23.43 -6.52 -3.99
CA HIS A 134 22.44 -5.99 -4.93
C HIS A 134 22.18 -4.48 -4.72
N ILE A 135 21.67 -3.85 -5.75
CA ILE A 135 21.13 -2.49 -5.73
C ILE A 135 19.72 -2.58 -6.27
N LEU A 136 18.78 -2.03 -5.53
CA LEU A 136 17.38 -1.90 -5.91
C LEU A 136 17.09 -0.43 -6.22
N ILE A 137 16.47 -0.16 -7.36
CA ILE A 137 15.85 1.11 -7.70
C ILE A 137 14.38 0.84 -8.01
N ARG A 138 13.49 1.58 -7.35
CA ARG A 138 12.05 1.52 -7.59
C ARG A 138 11.66 2.66 -8.53
N ALA A 139 10.69 2.39 -9.40
CA ALA A 139 10.00 3.48 -10.06
C ALA A 139 9.10 4.17 -9.01
N GLU A 140 9.26 5.48 -8.86
CA GLU A 140 8.46 6.30 -7.96
C GLU A 140 7.44 7.09 -8.76
N ASN A 141 6.27 7.31 -8.16
CA ASN A 141 5.26 8.16 -8.76
C ASN A 141 5.76 9.59 -8.87
N THR A 142 5.57 10.20 -10.01
CA THR A 142 5.88 11.60 -10.27
C THR A 142 4.74 12.51 -9.82
N THR A 143 5.00 13.82 -9.75
CA THR A 143 3.95 14.82 -9.47
C THR A 143 2.81 14.75 -10.49
N GLU A 144 3.12 14.41 -11.75
CA GLU A 144 2.09 14.25 -12.79
C GLU A 144 1.23 13.01 -12.57
N ASP A 145 1.81 11.89 -12.10
CA ASP A 145 1.05 10.68 -11.75
C ASP A 145 0.03 10.96 -10.63
N TYR A 146 0.44 11.70 -9.59
CA TYR A 146 -0.46 12.16 -8.53
C TYR A 146 -1.56 13.07 -9.06
N LYS A 147 -1.25 13.99 -9.96
CA LYS A 147 -2.24 14.87 -10.58
C LYS A 147 -3.26 14.10 -11.40
N ILE A 148 -2.80 13.14 -12.20
CA ILE A 148 -3.68 12.26 -12.98
C ILE A 148 -4.61 11.46 -12.06
N ALA A 149 -4.07 10.91 -10.97
CA ALA A 149 -4.87 10.18 -9.97
C ALA A 149 -5.92 11.10 -9.32
N SER A 150 -5.54 12.33 -8.92
CA SER A 150 -6.47 13.32 -8.35
C SER A 150 -7.61 13.64 -9.32
N MET A 151 -7.30 13.97 -10.57
CA MET A 151 -8.33 14.25 -11.60
C MET A 151 -9.28 13.04 -11.80
N ARG A 152 -8.75 11.83 -11.67
CA ARG A 152 -9.55 10.61 -11.77
C ARG A 152 -10.50 10.46 -10.58
N VAL A 153 -10.03 10.73 -9.36
CA VAL A 153 -10.86 10.72 -8.15
C VAL A 153 -11.97 11.76 -8.25
N ASP A 154 -11.64 13.00 -8.66
CA ASP A 154 -12.61 14.07 -8.84
C ASP A 154 -13.70 13.70 -9.86
N SER A 155 -13.30 13.06 -10.97
CA SER A 155 -14.25 12.60 -11.99
C SER A 155 -15.19 11.51 -11.43
N VAL A 156 -14.66 10.58 -10.63
CA VAL A 156 -15.46 9.52 -10.00
C VAL A 156 -16.39 10.11 -8.95
N TYR A 157 -15.94 11.06 -8.15
CA TYR A 157 -16.74 11.78 -7.17
C TYR A 157 -17.95 12.47 -7.84
N GLN A 158 -17.73 13.17 -8.95
CA GLN A 158 -18.83 13.80 -9.72
C GLN A 158 -19.82 12.77 -10.29
N LEU A 159 -19.37 11.61 -10.74
CA LEU A 159 -20.25 10.56 -11.23
C LEU A 159 -21.16 10.00 -10.12
N ILE A 160 -20.61 9.82 -8.91
CA ILE A 160 -21.34 9.31 -7.75
C ILE A 160 -22.34 10.37 -7.27
N THR A 161 -21.90 11.60 -7.02
CA THR A 161 -22.73 12.68 -6.47
C THR A 161 -23.84 13.12 -7.42
N SER A 162 -23.62 13.01 -8.73
CA SER A 162 -24.67 13.27 -9.73
C SER A 162 -25.63 12.09 -9.95
N GLY A 163 -25.47 10.97 -9.27
CA GLY A 163 -26.28 9.77 -9.42
C GLY A 163 -26.08 9.00 -10.72
N LYS A 164 -25.07 9.35 -11.53
CA LYS A 164 -24.76 8.66 -12.80
C LYS A 164 -24.08 7.31 -12.59
N MET A 165 -23.53 7.08 -11.39
CA MET A 165 -22.88 5.82 -11.01
C MET A 165 -23.19 5.52 -9.55
N THR A 166 -23.46 4.24 -9.24
CA THR A 166 -23.61 3.83 -7.85
C THR A 166 -22.25 3.76 -7.17
N TRP A 167 -22.23 3.91 -5.85
CA TRP A 167 -21.00 3.76 -5.06
C TRP A 167 -20.30 2.43 -5.34
N CYS A 168 -21.06 1.32 -5.30
CA CYS A 168 -20.50 -0.01 -5.50
C CYS A 168 -19.90 -0.22 -6.90
N ASP A 169 -20.55 0.33 -7.94
CA ASP A 169 -20.00 0.27 -9.31
C ASP A 169 -18.72 1.11 -9.44
N ALA A 170 -18.66 2.26 -8.76
CA ALA A 170 -17.50 3.11 -8.75
C ALA A 170 -16.31 2.39 -8.07
N VAL A 171 -16.55 1.77 -6.91
CA VAL A 171 -15.51 0.99 -6.21
C VAL A 171 -15.02 -0.17 -7.07
N LYS A 172 -15.93 -0.98 -7.61
CA LYS A 172 -15.57 -2.12 -8.48
C LYS A 172 -14.73 -1.72 -9.69
N LYS A 173 -15.02 -0.55 -10.26
CA LYS A 173 -14.38 -0.09 -11.49
C LYS A 173 -13.07 0.65 -11.26
N TYR A 174 -12.98 1.45 -10.21
CA TYR A 174 -11.92 2.43 -10.04
C TYR A 174 -11.05 2.24 -8.82
N ALA A 175 -11.53 1.55 -7.76
CA ALA A 175 -10.74 1.36 -6.56
C ALA A 175 -9.47 0.55 -6.83
N THR A 176 -8.37 1.00 -6.26
CA THR A 176 -7.15 0.23 -6.15
C THR A 176 -7.27 -0.71 -4.95
N GLU A 177 -6.92 -1.99 -5.14
CA GLU A 177 -6.86 -2.95 -4.04
C GLU A 177 -5.59 -2.69 -3.24
N ASP A 178 -5.73 -2.29 -1.99
CA ASP A 178 -4.62 -2.09 -1.08
C ASP A 178 -4.43 -3.27 -0.11
N LYS A 179 -3.35 -3.23 0.66
CA LYS A 179 -3.02 -4.27 1.64
C LYS A 179 -4.06 -4.37 2.78
N ASN A 180 -4.75 -3.27 3.07
CA ASN A 180 -5.70 -3.15 4.18
C ASN A 180 -7.13 -3.51 3.76
N ASN A 181 -7.44 -3.40 2.47
CA ASN A 181 -8.74 -3.73 1.90
C ASN A 181 -8.59 -4.53 0.59
N ARG A 182 -8.02 -5.74 0.71
CA ARG A 182 -7.77 -6.65 -0.44
C ARG A 182 -9.03 -7.05 -1.19
N ASP A 183 -10.18 -6.96 -0.55
CA ASP A 183 -11.48 -7.30 -1.12
C ASP A 183 -12.37 -6.06 -1.30
N ALA A 184 -11.77 -4.89 -1.47
CA ALA A 184 -12.50 -3.64 -1.65
C ALA A 184 -13.57 -3.74 -2.75
N LYS A 185 -13.22 -4.38 -3.87
CA LYS A 185 -14.16 -4.57 -4.99
C LYS A 185 -15.28 -5.56 -4.68
N GLY A 186 -15.02 -6.57 -3.86
CA GLY A 186 -16.01 -7.57 -3.46
C GLY A 186 -17.01 -7.04 -2.43
N ASN A 187 -16.55 -6.22 -1.47
CA ASN A 187 -17.37 -5.65 -0.41
C ASN A 187 -17.83 -4.20 -0.65
N CYS A 188 -17.70 -3.69 -1.89
CA CYS A 188 -18.03 -2.31 -2.25
C CYS A 188 -17.27 -1.25 -1.43
N GLY A 189 -16.03 -1.53 -1.01
CA GLY A 189 -15.18 -0.61 -0.28
C GLY A 189 -15.57 -0.35 1.16
N PHE A 190 -16.50 -1.14 1.73
CA PHE A 190 -16.83 -1.00 3.15
C PHE A 190 -15.67 -1.43 4.04
N ILE A 191 -15.37 -0.59 5.03
CA ILE A 191 -14.41 -0.93 6.08
C ILE A 191 -15.06 -1.98 6.98
N LEU A 192 -14.39 -3.13 7.11
CA LEU A 192 -14.89 -4.23 7.92
C LEU A 192 -14.37 -4.12 9.35
N ASP A 193 -15.22 -4.46 10.29
CA ASP A 193 -14.82 -4.60 11.69
C ASP A 193 -13.76 -5.71 11.82
N PRO A 194 -12.59 -5.43 12.42
CA PRO A 194 -11.48 -6.38 12.46
C PRO A 194 -11.74 -7.63 13.31
N MET A 195 -12.71 -7.57 14.22
CA MET A 195 -13.06 -8.69 15.10
C MET A 195 -14.19 -9.55 14.54
N THR A 196 -15.19 -8.90 13.94
CA THR A 196 -16.40 -9.61 13.48
C THR A 196 -16.42 -9.84 11.97
N GLY A 197 -15.63 -9.10 11.20
CA GLY A 197 -15.65 -9.10 9.74
C GLY A 197 -16.92 -8.48 9.13
N MET A 198 -17.76 -7.85 9.93
CA MET A 198 -18.99 -7.20 9.48
C MET A 198 -18.72 -5.79 8.95
N GLN A 199 -19.61 -5.27 8.08
CA GLN A 199 -19.55 -3.89 7.58
C GLN A 199 -19.89 -2.86 8.67
N LYS A 200 -20.63 -3.28 9.69
CA LYS A 200 -20.91 -2.50 10.89
C LYS A 200 -19.73 -2.55 11.84
N THR A 201 -19.16 -1.40 12.12
CA THR A 201 -18.05 -1.28 13.07
C THR A 201 -18.31 -0.13 14.06
N THR A 202 -17.65 -0.15 15.19
CA THR A 202 -17.73 0.98 16.12
C THR A 202 -16.84 2.13 15.61
N PHE A 203 -17.32 3.37 15.77
CA PHE A 203 -16.58 4.56 15.35
C PHE A 203 -15.15 4.58 15.89
N ASP A 204 -14.95 4.09 17.12
CA ASP A 204 -13.65 4.10 17.79
C ASP A 204 -12.60 3.18 17.16
N VAL A 205 -13.01 2.20 16.39
CA VAL A 205 -12.11 1.23 15.73
C VAL A 205 -11.61 1.74 14.35
N LEU A 206 -12.29 2.73 13.78
CA LEU A 206 -11.87 3.31 12.49
C LEU A 206 -10.46 3.90 12.54
N PRO A 207 -9.68 3.86 11.45
CA PRO A 207 -8.42 4.58 11.32
C PRO A 207 -8.57 6.08 11.62
N SER A 208 -7.56 6.70 12.19
CA SER A 208 -7.62 8.08 12.69
C SER A 208 -7.89 9.13 11.62
N ASP A 209 -7.41 8.91 10.41
CA ASP A 209 -7.66 9.73 9.22
C ASP A 209 -9.11 9.60 8.75
N VAL A 210 -9.63 8.37 8.69
CA VAL A 210 -11.02 8.10 8.34
C VAL A 210 -11.98 8.73 9.37
N LYS A 211 -11.69 8.61 10.67
CA LYS A 211 -12.49 9.26 11.73
C LYS A 211 -12.67 10.76 11.52
N LYS A 212 -11.58 11.47 11.18
CA LYS A 212 -11.60 12.93 10.97
C LYS A 212 -12.53 13.34 9.82
N VAL A 213 -12.68 12.49 8.82
CA VAL A 213 -13.57 12.73 7.69
C VAL A 213 -15.00 12.36 8.05
N VAL A 214 -15.20 11.16 8.59
CA VAL A 214 -16.53 10.62 8.93
C VAL A 214 -17.26 11.48 9.99
N ASP A 215 -16.53 12.04 10.96
CA ASP A 215 -17.09 12.91 11.99
C ASP A 215 -17.81 14.17 11.44
N LYS A 216 -17.44 14.59 10.24
CA LYS A 216 -18.04 15.76 9.55
C LYS A 216 -19.20 15.42 8.64
N LEU A 217 -19.43 14.13 8.38
CA LEU A 217 -20.42 13.65 7.41
C LEU A 217 -21.71 13.23 8.11
N LYS A 218 -22.83 13.48 7.45
CA LYS A 218 -24.10 12.87 7.80
C LYS A 218 -24.27 11.53 7.10
N PRO A 219 -25.10 10.63 7.63
CA PRO A 219 -25.40 9.36 6.97
C PRO A 219 -25.88 9.58 5.52
N GLY A 220 -25.22 8.90 4.57
CA GLY A 220 -25.50 9.02 3.15
C GLY A 220 -24.77 10.13 2.39
N GLU A 221 -23.97 10.95 3.09
CA GLU A 221 -23.13 11.96 2.45
C GLU A 221 -21.78 11.38 2.00
N TYR A 222 -21.19 12.00 1.00
CA TYR A 222 -19.84 11.71 0.50
C TYR A 222 -18.89 12.84 0.90
N SER A 223 -17.70 12.50 1.35
CA SER A 223 -16.64 13.50 1.53
C SER A 223 -16.13 14.00 0.19
N GLU A 224 -15.58 15.20 0.17
CA GLU A 224 -14.71 15.62 -0.93
C GLU A 224 -13.47 14.72 -1.00
N PRO A 225 -12.88 14.51 -2.20
CA PRO A 225 -11.64 13.78 -2.35
C PRO A 225 -10.49 14.42 -1.57
N GLU A 226 -9.74 13.61 -0.83
CA GLU A 226 -8.56 14.05 -0.10
C GLU A 226 -7.35 13.19 -0.47
N ILE A 227 -6.16 13.80 -0.49
CA ILE A 227 -4.89 13.07 -0.66
C ILE A 227 -4.47 12.53 0.71
N VAL A 228 -4.37 11.21 0.81
CA VAL A 228 -3.91 10.53 2.03
C VAL A 228 -2.52 9.95 1.77
N THR A 229 -1.56 10.26 2.65
CA THR A 229 -0.25 9.60 2.66
C THR A 229 -0.33 8.41 3.60
N THR A 230 -0.31 7.20 3.04
CA THR A 230 -0.13 5.99 3.84
C THR A 230 1.32 5.94 4.32
N GLN A 231 1.53 5.86 5.64
CA GLN A 231 2.85 5.52 6.18
C GLN A 231 3.05 4.01 5.98
N ASP A 232 4.01 3.65 5.11
CA ASP A 232 4.49 2.27 4.94
C ASP A 232 5.25 1.77 6.18
#